data_024862dec29b42171d4366e842ec4586
#
_entry.id   024862dec29b42171d4366e842ec4586
#
_cell.length_a   1.000
_cell.length_b   1.000
_cell.length_c   1.000
_cell.angle_alpha   90.00
_cell.angle_beta   90.00
_cell.angle_gamma   90.00
#
_symmetry.space_group_name_H-M   'P 1'
#
loop_
_entity.id
_entity.type
_entity.pdbx_description
1 polymer ?
#
loop_
_entity_poly.entity_id
_entity_poly.type
_entity_poly.pdbx_seq_one_letter_code
_entity_poly.pdbx_strand_id
1 'polypeptide(L)'
;GRKGALQYDVASLLYDGKADIPENIREELFQYYVDCLSCELPVDKERFALHYHAFVLIRIMQAMGAYGFRGYYEMKTHFLLSIPFAVRNIRYLLENQKIPSQLSYLKEVLKKITESDFVKSTILPQDKLTISVTSFSYKKGIPEDVTGNGGGFVFDCRALPNPGREIQYKQLTGMDKPVIEYLEQYAEVEDFKNHTQAIVFSAVRNYLERNFSHLAVNFGCTGGQHRSVYFAQSMADALREQFPDINVILTHREQSKH
;
A
#
# COMPACT_ATOMS: atom_id res chain seq x y z
N GLY A 1 -18.59 11.99 24.96
CA GLY A 1 -18.05 10.69 24.51
C GLY A 1 -19.00 9.53 24.87
N ARG A 2 -18.88 8.43 24.16
CA ARG A 2 -19.62 7.21 24.51
C ARG A 2 -18.86 6.46 25.59
N LYS A 3 -19.56 5.82 26.55
CA LYS A 3 -18.94 4.90 27.50
C LYS A 3 -18.45 3.66 26.75
N GLY A 4 -17.20 3.29 26.93
CA GLY A 4 -16.55 2.13 26.31
C GLY A 4 -15.58 1.45 27.27
N ALA A 5 -14.98 0.36 26.84
CA ALA A 5 -13.94 -0.30 27.60
C ALA A 5 -12.66 0.53 27.56
N LEU A 6 -12.06 0.76 28.73
CA LEU A 6 -10.81 1.53 28.85
C LEU A 6 -9.67 0.90 28.05
N GLN A 7 -9.65 -0.42 27.92
CA GLN A 7 -8.69 -1.17 27.13
C GLN A 7 -8.78 -0.86 25.64
N TYR A 8 -9.98 -0.54 25.11
CA TYR A 8 -10.16 -0.28 23.68
C TYR A 8 -9.43 0.99 23.22
N ASP A 9 -9.50 2.06 24.00
CA ASP A 9 -8.90 3.34 23.63
C ASP A 9 -7.37 3.24 23.63
N VAL A 10 -6.77 2.63 24.65
CA VAL A 10 -5.33 2.43 24.71
C VAL A 10 -4.85 1.41 23.65
N ALA A 11 -5.63 0.37 23.36
CA ALA A 11 -5.34 -0.54 22.26
C ALA A 11 -5.38 0.17 20.90
N SER A 12 -6.35 1.06 20.68
CA SER A 12 -6.48 1.84 19.46
C SER A 12 -5.29 2.79 19.25
N LEU A 13 -4.79 3.40 20.30
CA LEU A 13 -3.65 4.30 20.26
C LEU A 13 -2.34 3.54 19.99
N LEU A 14 -2.06 2.51 20.79
CA LEU A 14 -0.78 1.81 20.76
C LEU A 14 -0.61 0.88 19.55
N TYR A 15 -1.71 0.43 18.93
CA TYR A 15 -1.70 -0.45 17.75
C TYR A 15 -2.26 0.23 16.50
N ASP A 16 -2.22 1.56 16.45
CA ASP A 16 -2.43 2.27 15.19
C ASP A 16 -1.30 1.93 14.21
N GLY A 17 -1.66 1.39 13.05
CA GLY A 17 -0.67 0.93 12.07
C GLY A 17 0.23 2.04 11.54
N LYS A 18 -0.27 3.28 11.44
CA LYS A 18 0.52 4.41 10.93
C LYS A 18 1.47 5.00 11.98
N ALA A 19 1.15 4.86 13.26
CA ALA A 19 2.00 5.37 14.34
C ALA A 19 3.29 4.57 14.48
N ASP A 20 3.27 3.30 14.04
CA ASP A 20 4.41 2.37 14.03
C ASP A 20 5.26 2.38 15.32
N ILE A 21 4.58 2.41 16.47
CA ILE A 21 5.24 2.47 17.78
C ILE A 21 6.02 1.18 18.01
N PRO A 22 7.32 1.24 18.39
CA PRO A 22 8.11 0.06 18.72
C PRO A 22 7.50 -0.77 19.87
N GLU A 23 7.67 -2.09 19.84
CA GLU A 23 7.02 -3.01 20.79
C GLU A 23 7.39 -2.73 22.25
N ASN A 24 8.67 -2.46 22.53
CA ASN A 24 9.14 -2.11 23.86
C ASN A 24 8.47 -0.83 24.39
N ILE A 25 8.28 0.17 23.53
CA ILE A 25 7.59 1.42 23.90
C ILE A 25 6.10 1.18 24.14
N ARG A 26 5.46 0.30 23.35
CA ARG A 26 4.03 -0.08 23.58
C ARG A 26 3.85 -0.74 24.95
N GLU A 27 4.71 -1.68 25.31
CA GLU A 27 4.70 -2.37 26.61
C GLU A 27 4.88 -1.37 27.76
N GLU A 28 5.85 -0.46 27.64
CA GLU A 28 6.13 0.60 28.60
C GLU A 28 4.95 1.56 28.78
N LEU A 29 4.39 2.04 27.68
CA LEU A 29 3.22 2.93 27.71
C LEU A 29 1.96 2.23 28.24
N PHE A 30 1.76 0.95 27.92
CA PHE A 30 0.67 0.17 28.47
C PHE A 30 0.81 0.02 29.99
N GLN A 31 2.00 -0.33 30.50
CA GLN A 31 2.24 -0.45 31.92
C GLN A 31 2.04 0.90 32.63
N TYR A 32 2.58 1.97 32.09
CA TYR A 32 2.38 3.33 32.59
C TYR A 32 0.88 3.69 32.68
N TYR A 33 0.12 3.39 31.62
CA TYR A 33 -1.32 3.64 31.60
C TYR A 33 -2.04 2.87 32.70
N VAL A 34 -1.72 1.58 32.91
CA VAL A 34 -2.34 0.72 33.94
C VAL A 34 -1.98 1.22 35.35
N ASP A 35 -0.75 1.67 35.54
CA ASP A 35 -0.29 2.19 36.83
C ASP A 35 -1.02 3.51 37.17
N CYS A 36 -1.10 4.45 36.24
CA CYS A 36 -1.88 5.68 36.42
C CYS A 36 -3.36 5.39 36.69
N LEU A 37 -3.96 4.46 35.92
CA LEU A 37 -5.36 4.09 36.09
C LEU A 37 -5.62 3.48 37.47
N SER A 38 -4.67 2.70 37.99
CA SER A 38 -4.76 2.06 39.33
C SER A 38 -4.72 3.07 40.47
N CYS A 39 -4.23 4.29 40.24
CA CYS A 39 -4.30 5.39 41.22
C CYS A 39 -5.71 5.99 41.33
N GLU A 40 -6.48 5.91 40.25
CA GLU A 40 -7.82 6.53 40.18
C GLU A 40 -8.96 5.53 40.42
N LEU A 41 -8.76 4.26 40.05
CA LEU A 41 -9.78 3.20 40.09
C LEU A 41 -9.18 1.90 40.59
N PRO A 42 -10.00 1.06 41.30
CA PRO A 42 -9.58 -0.30 41.64
C PRO A 42 -9.50 -1.15 40.38
N VAL A 43 -8.27 -1.49 39.95
CA VAL A 43 -8.02 -2.26 38.74
C VAL A 43 -7.34 -3.58 39.10
N ASP A 44 -7.92 -4.69 38.67
CA ASP A 44 -7.23 -5.98 38.59
C ASP A 44 -6.33 -5.95 37.37
N LYS A 45 -5.02 -5.74 37.59
CA LYS A 45 -4.03 -5.55 36.52
C LYS A 45 -3.88 -6.76 35.62
N GLU A 46 -3.96 -7.99 36.15
CA GLU A 46 -3.83 -9.22 35.36
C GLU A 46 -5.03 -9.39 34.42
N ARG A 47 -6.23 -9.23 34.97
CA ARG A 47 -7.48 -9.28 34.20
C ARG A 47 -7.56 -8.14 33.18
N PHE A 48 -7.08 -6.96 33.53
CA PHE A 48 -7.02 -5.82 32.62
C PHE A 48 -6.11 -6.11 31.42
N ALA A 49 -4.91 -6.65 31.66
CA ALA A 49 -3.97 -7.03 30.62
C ALA A 49 -4.49 -8.15 29.71
N LEU A 50 -5.17 -9.16 30.28
CA LEU A 50 -5.80 -10.22 29.50
C LEU A 50 -6.84 -9.67 28.53
N HIS A 51 -7.72 -8.80 28.99
CA HIS A 51 -8.74 -8.18 28.14
C HIS A 51 -8.13 -7.19 27.15
N TYR A 52 -7.08 -6.48 27.51
CA TYR A 52 -6.38 -5.55 26.63
C TYR A 52 -5.92 -6.23 25.33
N HIS A 53 -5.27 -7.39 25.41
CA HIS A 53 -4.84 -8.11 24.22
C HIS A 53 -6.01 -8.58 23.34
N ALA A 54 -7.16 -8.89 23.93
CA ALA A 54 -8.36 -9.17 23.15
C ALA A 54 -8.85 -7.92 22.38
N PHE A 55 -8.85 -6.75 23.02
CA PHE A 55 -9.17 -5.49 22.33
C PHE A 55 -8.14 -5.10 21.27
N VAL A 56 -6.86 -5.34 21.51
CA VAL A 56 -5.81 -5.18 20.49
C VAL A 56 -6.13 -6.02 19.24
N LEU A 57 -6.46 -7.30 19.42
CA LEU A 57 -6.82 -8.18 18.31
C LEU A 57 -8.06 -7.67 17.56
N ILE A 58 -9.13 -7.29 18.27
CA ILE A 58 -10.33 -6.72 17.67
C ILE A 58 -9.98 -5.46 16.86
N ARG A 59 -9.15 -4.58 17.41
CA ARG A 59 -8.75 -3.33 16.75
C ARG A 59 -7.97 -3.58 15.48
N ILE A 60 -7.02 -4.53 15.50
CA ILE A 60 -6.25 -4.91 14.31
C ILE A 60 -7.17 -5.51 13.24
N MET A 61 -8.10 -6.39 13.60
CA MET A 61 -9.05 -6.99 12.66
C MET A 61 -9.98 -5.94 12.03
N GLN A 62 -10.47 -4.98 12.81
CA GLN A 62 -11.26 -3.85 12.30
C GLN A 62 -10.45 -3.00 11.30
N ALA A 63 -9.19 -2.70 11.65
CA ALA A 63 -8.28 -1.95 10.78
C ALA A 63 -8.02 -2.70 9.46
N MET A 64 -7.74 -4.00 9.51
CA MET A 64 -7.54 -4.84 8.33
C MET A 64 -8.78 -4.87 7.42
N GLY A 65 -9.98 -4.98 7.99
CA GLY A 65 -11.23 -4.87 7.23
C GLY A 65 -11.38 -3.52 6.54
N ALA A 66 -11.07 -2.42 7.25
CA ALA A 66 -11.09 -1.07 6.68
C ALA A 66 -10.02 -0.89 5.58
N TYR A 67 -8.81 -1.42 5.78
CA TYR A 67 -7.72 -1.36 4.79
C TYR A 67 -8.08 -2.13 3.52
N GLY A 68 -8.64 -3.33 3.65
CA GLY A 68 -9.11 -4.12 2.53
C GLY A 68 -10.23 -3.43 1.76
N PHE A 69 -11.28 -3.01 2.43
CA PHE A 69 -12.42 -2.35 1.80
C PHE A 69 -12.01 -1.04 1.12
N ARG A 70 -11.36 -0.12 1.84
CA ARG A 70 -10.98 1.17 1.29
C ARG A 70 -9.87 1.05 0.24
N GLY A 71 -8.93 0.14 0.44
CA GLY A 71 -7.80 -0.06 -0.49
C GLY A 71 -8.24 -0.68 -1.80
N TYR A 72 -9.01 -1.78 -1.75
CA TYR A 72 -9.38 -2.54 -2.95
C TYR A 72 -10.71 -2.12 -3.55
N TYR A 73 -11.73 -1.82 -2.74
CA TYR A 73 -13.06 -1.48 -3.25
C TYR A 73 -13.17 0.02 -3.54
N GLU A 74 -12.81 0.90 -2.60
CA GLU A 74 -12.79 2.35 -2.80
C GLU A 74 -11.57 2.84 -3.60
N MET A 75 -10.63 1.96 -3.97
CA MET A 75 -9.41 2.27 -4.72
C MET A 75 -8.48 3.30 -4.03
N LYS A 76 -8.59 3.45 -2.73
CA LYS A 76 -7.73 4.31 -1.92
C LYS A 76 -6.46 3.57 -1.52
N THR A 77 -5.49 3.54 -2.41
CA THR A 77 -4.27 2.70 -2.31
C THR A 77 -3.46 2.93 -1.03
N HIS A 78 -3.51 4.14 -0.45
CA HIS A 78 -2.81 4.44 0.82
C HIS A 78 -3.24 3.54 2.00
N PHE A 79 -4.46 2.98 1.97
CA PHE A 79 -4.86 2.01 2.98
C PHE A 79 -4.13 0.68 2.83
N LEU A 80 -3.73 0.31 1.61
CA LEU A 80 -2.96 -0.91 1.36
C LEU A 80 -1.56 -0.83 1.98
N LEU A 81 -0.96 0.35 2.03
CA LEU A 81 0.34 0.59 2.67
C LEU A 81 0.31 0.36 4.19
N SER A 82 -0.88 0.33 4.80
CA SER A 82 -1.04 0.05 6.22
C SER A 82 -1.16 -1.46 6.53
N ILE A 83 -1.38 -2.32 5.52
CA ILE A 83 -1.51 -3.78 5.70
C ILE A 83 -0.26 -4.40 6.31
N PRO A 84 0.98 -4.08 5.86
CA PRO A 84 2.20 -4.64 6.45
C PRO A 84 2.31 -4.42 7.96
N PHE A 85 1.97 -3.23 8.45
CA PHE A 85 1.98 -2.91 9.87
C PHE A 85 0.96 -3.75 10.68
N ALA A 86 -0.24 -3.90 10.15
CA ALA A 86 -1.27 -4.73 10.77
C ALA A 86 -0.87 -6.20 10.80
N VAL A 87 -0.26 -6.72 9.72
CA VAL A 87 0.25 -8.10 9.66
C VAL A 87 1.39 -8.32 10.65
N ARG A 88 2.31 -7.37 10.79
CA ARG A 88 3.37 -7.43 11.81
C ARG A 88 2.78 -7.49 13.21
N ASN A 89 1.79 -6.67 13.50
CA ASN A 89 1.09 -6.71 14.79
C ASN A 89 0.38 -8.04 15.04
N ILE A 90 -0.23 -8.66 14.02
CA ILE A 90 -0.83 -10.01 14.14
C ILE A 90 0.25 -11.05 14.45
N ARG A 91 1.40 -11.02 13.76
CA ARG A 91 2.53 -11.93 14.02
C ARG A 91 3.00 -11.80 15.47
N TYR A 92 3.20 -10.59 15.94
CA TYR A 92 3.58 -10.32 17.33
C TYR A 92 2.60 -10.97 18.32
N LEU A 93 1.29 -10.82 18.12
CA LEU A 93 0.28 -11.43 18.98
C LEU A 93 0.31 -12.97 18.95
N LEU A 94 0.60 -13.57 17.79
CA LEU A 94 0.70 -15.02 17.62
C LEU A 94 1.94 -15.57 18.31
N GLU A 95 3.10 -14.97 18.05
CA GLU A 95 4.41 -15.40 18.56
C GLU A 95 4.52 -15.26 20.08
N ASN A 96 3.97 -14.19 20.62
CA ASN A 96 3.99 -13.92 22.06
C ASN A 96 2.76 -14.48 22.81
N GLN A 97 1.98 -15.37 22.19
CA GLN A 97 0.82 -16.05 22.78
C GLN A 97 -0.21 -15.09 23.41
N LYS A 98 -0.33 -13.87 22.88
CA LYS A 98 -1.24 -12.84 23.38
C LYS A 98 -2.71 -13.07 22.96
N ILE A 99 -2.99 -14.06 22.11
CA ILE A 99 -4.35 -14.44 21.69
C ILE A 99 -4.89 -15.52 22.62
N PRO A 100 -6.12 -15.38 23.15
CA PRO A 100 -6.70 -16.37 24.04
C PRO A 100 -6.68 -17.79 23.46
N SER A 101 -6.38 -18.78 24.31
CA SER A 101 -6.25 -20.19 23.88
C SER A 101 -7.54 -20.78 23.30
N GLN A 102 -8.69 -20.29 23.75
CA GLN A 102 -10.03 -20.69 23.30
C GLN A 102 -10.28 -20.35 21.81
N LEU A 103 -9.50 -19.44 21.22
CA LEU A 103 -9.65 -18.99 19.84
C LEU A 103 -8.69 -19.73 18.88
N SER A 104 -8.55 -21.06 19.05
CA SER A 104 -7.61 -21.88 18.28
C SER A 104 -7.83 -21.76 16.77
N TYR A 105 -9.06 -21.87 16.30
CA TYR A 105 -9.40 -21.72 14.89
C TYR A 105 -9.06 -20.32 14.33
N LEU A 106 -9.32 -19.26 15.10
CA LEU A 106 -8.96 -17.90 14.71
C LEU A 106 -7.43 -17.75 14.59
N LYS A 107 -6.65 -18.36 15.50
CA LYS A 107 -5.18 -18.38 15.42
C LYS A 107 -4.69 -19.01 14.11
N GLU A 108 -5.28 -20.14 13.71
CA GLU A 108 -4.94 -20.79 12.42
C GLU A 108 -5.26 -19.91 11.21
N VAL A 109 -6.43 -19.26 11.23
CA VAL A 109 -6.81 -18.32 10.15
C VAL A 109 -5.85 -17.14 10.09
N LEU A 110 -5.53 -16.52 11.21
CA LEU A 110 -4.59 -15.40 11.29
C LEU A 110 -3.19 -15.82 10.81
N LYS A 111 -2.72 -17.02 11.19
CA LYS A 111 -1.46 -17.57 10.71
C LYS A 111 -1.46 -17.71 9.19
N LYS A 112 -2.50 -18.33 8.61
CA LYS A 112 -2.65 -18.44 7.15
C LYS A 112 -2.66 -17.09 6.44
N ILE A 113 -3.32 -16.08 7.03
CA ILE A 113 -3.31 -14.72 6.49
C ILE A 113 -1.89 -14.16 6.47
N THR A 114 -1.14 -14.27 7.58
CA THR A 114 0.22 -13.72 7.67
C THR A 114 1.24 -14.45 6.80
N GLU A 115 0.98 -15.68 6.44
CA GLU A 115 1.84 -16.54 5.59
C GLU A 115 1.42 -16.53 4.12
N SER A 116 0.29 -15.91 3.76
CA SER A 116 -0.22 -15.90 2.39
C SER A 116 0.72 -15.17 1.43
N ASP A 117 0.85 -15.68 0.21
CA ASP A 117 1.69 -15.06 -0.83
C ASP A 117 1.21 -13.65 -1.19
N PHE A 118 -0.11 -13.44 -1.11
CA PHE A 118 -0.71 -12.13 -1.26
C PHE A 118 -0.17 -11.12 -0.22
N VAL A 119 -0.14 -11.50 1.05
CA VAL A 119 0.40 -10.64 2.12
C VAL A 119 1.91 -10.47 1.96
N LYS A 120 2.65 -11.54 1.64
CA LYS A 120 4.09 -11.46 1.38
C LYS A 120 4.43 -10.50 0.25
N SER A 121 3.64 -10.50 -0.83
CA SER A 121 3.82 -9.55 -1.94
C SER A 121 3.45 -8.10 -1.59
N THR A 122 2.63 -7.90 -0.55
CA THR A 122 2.22 -6.58 -0.06
C THR A 122 3.17 -6.04 1.01
N ILE A 123 3.88 -6.93 1.73
CA ILE A 123 4.91 -6.56 2.72
C ILE A 123 6.19 -6.25 1.96
N LEU A 124 6.34 -5.00 1.57
CA LEU A 124 7.60 -4.51 1.01
C LEU A 124 8.62 -4.33 2.14
N PRO A 125 9.90 -4.68 1.92
CA PRO A 125 10.95 -4.33 2.87
C PRO A 125 10.93 -2.81 3.09
N GLN A 126 10.78 -2.38 4.33
CA GLN A 126 10.74 -0.95 4.68
C GLN A 126 12.08 -0.24 4.40
N ASP A 127 13.14 -1.01 4.22
CA ASP A 127 14.51 -0.53 3.99
C ASP A 127 14.82 -0.24 2.52
N LYS A 128 13.87 -0.49 1.60
CA LYS A 128 14.08 -0.30 0.15
C LYS A 128 13.21 0.83 -0.39
N LEU A 129 13.81 1.63 -1.29
CA LEU A 129 13.07 2.64 -2.06
C LEU A 129 11.90 1.99 -2.81
N THR A 130 10.71 2.51 -2.61
CA THR A 130 9.49 2.05 -3.28
C THR A 130 9.09 3.02 -4.38
N ILE A 131 8.97 2.52 -5.62
CA ILE A 131 8.48 3.29 -6.76
C ILE A 131 7.04 2.87 -7.05
N SER A 132 6.09 3.77 -6.88
CA SER A 132 4.69 3.54 -7.26
C SER A 132 4.44 4.02 -8.68
N VAL A 133 4.30 3.09 -9.61
CA VAL A 133 3.98 3.41 -11.01
C VAL A 133 2.47 3.26 -11.23
N THR A 134 1.80 4.33 -11.69
CA THR A 134 0.35 4.34 -11.83
C THR A 134 -0.10 4.80 -13.21
N SER A 135 -0.98 4.04 -13.87
CA SER A 135 -1.73 4.55 -15.01
C SER A 135 -3.09 5.10 -14.57
N PHE A 136 -3.50 6.24 -15.14
CA PHE A 136 -4.75 6.90 -14.75
C PHE A 136 -5.45 7.62 -15.91
N SER A 137 -6.74 7.93 -15.69
CA SER A 137 -7.56 8.75 -16.56
C SER A 137 -7.61 10.19 -16.06
N TYR A 138 -7.28 11.18 -16.91
CA TYR A 138 -7.47 12.60 -16.58
C TYR A 138 -8.93 12.96 -16.28
N LYS A 139 -9.90 12.19 -16.81
CA LYS A 139 -11.33 12.38 -16.47
C LYS A 139 -11.65 12.08 -15.02
N LYS A 140 -10.83 11.25 -14.36
CA LYS A 140 -10.99 10.88 -12.94
C LYS A 140 -9.99 11.57 -12.00
N GLY A 141 -9.17 12.45 -12.55
CA GLY A 141 -8.19 13.23 -11.81
C GLY A 141 -6.83 12.54 -11.65
N ILE A 142 -5.83 13.35 -11.36
CA ILE A 142 -4.46 12.90 -11.08
C ILE A 142 -4.46 12.11 -9.76
N PRO A 143 -3.71 10.98 -9.68
CA PRO A 143 -3.55 10.26 -8.41
C PRO A 143 -2.97 11.18 -7.32
N GLU A 144 -3.59 11.16 -6.15
CA GLU A 144 -3.06 11.86 -4.97
C GLU A 144 -1.86 11.11 -4.41
N ASP A 145 -0.87 11.85 -3.93
CA ASP A 145 0.23 11.27 -3.17
C ASP A 145 -0.26 10.90 -1.76
N VAL A 146 -0.31 9.61 -1.51
CA VAL A 146 -0.80 9.03 -0.26
C VAL A 146 0.29 8.83 0.78
N THR A 147 1.56 9.06 0.40
CA THR A 147 2.72 8.86 1.27
C THR A 147 3.00 10.07 2.15
N GLY A 148 2.45 11.23 1.80
CA GLY A 148 2.72 12.51 2.46
C GLY A 148 4.07 13.14 2.04
N ASN A 149 4.77 12.55 1.06
CA ASN A 149 6.06 13.06 0.58
C ASN A 149 5.94 14.14 -0.51
N GLY A 150 4.73 14.52 -0.88
CA GLY A 150 4.49 15.67 -1.77
C GLY A 150 4.51 15.36 -3.25
N GLY A 151 4.36 14.10 -3.67
CA GLY A 151 4.11 13.76 -5.07
C GLY A 151 5.23 13.03 -5.79
N GLY A 152 5.43 13.37 -7.05
CA GLY A 152 6.36 12.68 -7.96
C GLY A 152 6.11 13.12 -9.40
N PHE A 153 6.40 12.25 -10.35
CA PHE A 153 6.23 12.55 -11.77
C PHE A 153 4.78 12.30 -12.24
N VAL A 154 4.29 13.20 -13.09
CA VAL A 154 3.03 13.03 -13.82
C VAL A 154 3.31 13.28 -15.30
N PHE A 155 3.28 12.22 -16.10
CA PHE A 155 3.51 12.28 -17.54
C PHE A 155 2.19 12.24 -18.31
N ASP A 156 1.99 13.21 -19.20
CA ASP A 156 0.80 13.31 -20.03
C ASP A 156 1.00 12.61 -21.37
N CYS A 157 0.35 11.46 -21.56
CA CYS A 157 0.41 10.66 -22.77
C CYS A 157 -0.62 11.10 -23.83
N ARG A 158 -1.37 12.21 -23.64
CA ARG A 158 -2.45 12.59 -24.55
C ARG A 158 -1.95 13.14 -25.89
N ALA A 159 -0.74 13.66 -25.94
CA ALA A 159 -0.11 14.15 -27.15
C ALA A 159 0.24 13.02 -28.15
N LEU A 160 0.35 11.78 -27.68
CA LEU A 160 0.77 10.62 -28.47
C LEU A 160 -0.39 9.98 -29.25
N PRO A 161 -0.11 9.17 -30.29
CA PRO A 161 -1.11 8.45 -31.08
C PRO A 161 -2.11 7.71 -30.19
N ASN A 162 -3.39 7.72 -30.60
CA ASN A 162 -4.48 7.24 -29.77
C ASN A 162 -5.16 6.00 -30.35
N PRO A 163 -4.83 4.78 -29.86
CA PRO A 163 -5.47 3.54 -30.32
C PRO A 163 -7.00 3.54 -30.12
N GLY A 164 -7.49 4.22 -29.08
CA GLY A 164 -8.91 4.27 -28.79
C GLY A 164 -9.80 4.97 -29.83
N ARG A 165 -9.20 5.59 -30.88
CA ARG A 165 -9.94 6.10 -32.05
C ARG A 165 -10.29 4.99 -33.02
N GLU A 166 -9.52 3.91 -33.02
CA GLU A 166 -9.72 2.77 -33.90
C GLU A 166 -10.69 1.76 -33.28
N ILE A 167 -11.71 1.35 -34.03
CA ILE A 167 -12.76 0.46 -33.51
C ILE A 167 -12.20 -0.85 -33.00
N GLN A 168 -11.18 -1.38 -33.68
CA GLN A 168 -10.53 -2.66 -33.36
C GLN A 168 -9.81 -2.66 -32.01
N TYR A 169 -9.42 -1.50 -31.46
CA TYR A 169 -8.69 -1.42 -30.19
C TYR A 169 -9.56 -0.97 -29.01
N LYS A 170 -10.85 -0.62 -29.25
CA LYS A 170 -11.72 -0.05 -28.19
C LYS A 170 -11.90 -0.94 -26.96
N GLN A 171 -11.88 -2.25 -27.15
CA GLN A 171 -12.06 -3.23 -26.08
C GLN A 171 -10.73 -3.74 -25.50
N LEU A 172 -9.62 -3.36 -26.12
CA LEU A 172 -8.28 -3.75 -25.71
C LEU A 172 -7.68 -2.73 -24.75
N THR A 173 -6.59 -3.10 -24.13
CA THR A 173 -5.82 -2.29 -23.17
C THR A 173 -4.42 -2.02 -23.69
N GLY A 174 -3.67 -1.17 -23.02
CA GLY A 174 -2.26 -0.94 -23.33
C GLY A 174 -1.32 -2.13 -23.07
N MET A 175 -1.84 -3.23 -22.51
CA MET A 175 -1.09 -4.50 -22.32
C MET A 175 -1.33 -5.49 -23.46
N ASP A 176 -2.34 -5.26 -24.31
CA ASP A 176 -2.66 -6.18 -25.38
C ASP A 176 -1.73 -5.97 -26.57
N LYS A 177 -1.18 -7.07 -27.11
CA LYS A 177 -0.21 -7.06 -28.20
C LYS A 177 -0.58 -6.18 -29.39
N PRO A 178 -1.84 -6.21 -29.92
CA PRO A 178 -2.22 -5.33 -31.05
C PRO A 178 -2.13 -3.83 -30.73
N VAL A 179 -2.37 -3.44 -29.47
CA VAL A 179 -2.25 -2.04 -29.02
C VAL A 179 -0.79 -1.65 -28.85
N ILE A 180 0.05 -2.54 -28.33
CA ILE A 180 1.49 -2.35 -28.22
C ILE A 180 2.10 -2.15 -29.62
N GLU A 181 1.83 -3.07 -30.55
CA GLU A 181 2.31 -3.00 -31.94
C GLU A 181 1.84 -1.72 -32.65
N TYR A 182 0.60 -1.26 -32.39
CA TYR A 182 0.13 0.02 -32.92
C TYR A 182 0.91 1.20 -32.37
N LEU A 183 1.19 1.24 -31.08
CA LEU A 183 1.92 2.36 -30.45
C LEU A 183 3.39 2.39 -30.90
N GLU A 184 4.03 1.23 -30.97
CA GLU A 184 5.45 1.11 -31.30
C GLU A 184 5.82 1.42 -32.76
N GLN A 185 4.82 1.64 -33.64
CA GLN A 185 5.04 2.11 -35.01
C GLN A 185 5.50 3.59 -35.07
N TYR A 186 5.28 4.33 -34.01
CA TYR A 186 5.48 5.78 -34.00
C TYR A 186 6.76 6.15 -33.26
N ALA A 187 7.64 6.89 -33.94
CA ALA A 187 8.91 7.33 -33.35
C ALA A 187 8.72 8.18 -32.10
N GLU A 188 7.68 9.04 -32.07
CA GLU A 188 7.36 9.86 -30.92
C GLU A 188 6.96 9.06 -29.67
N VAL A 189 6.48 7.83 -29.83
CA VAL A 189 6.17 6.92 -28.71
C VAL A 189 7.47 6.38 -28.11
N GLU A 190 8.42 5.99 -28.95
CA GLU A 190 9.73 5.53 -28.52
C GLU A 190 10.54 6.67 -27.87
N ASP A 191 10.51 7.86 -28.45
CA ASP A 191 11.17 9.06 -27.90
C ASP A 191 10.59 9.41 -26.53
N PHE A 192 9.27 9.39 -26.38
CA PHE A 192 8.61 9.66 -25.10
C PHE A 192 9.00 8.61 -24.04
N LYS A 193 9.04 7.33 -24.41
CA LYS A 193 9.47 6.24 -23.52
C LYS A 193 10.89 6.48 -23.03
N ASN A 194 11.82 6.73 -23.95
CA ASN A 194 13.24 6.94 -23.64
C ASN A 194 13.47 8.18 -22.75
N HIS A 195 12.83 9.30 -23.05
CA HIS A 195 12.96 10.52 -22.25
C HIS A 195 12.38 10.36 -20.85
N THR A 196 11.20 9.75 -20.72
CA THR A 196 10.59 9.53 -19.40
C THR A 196 11.39 8.55 -18.54
N GLN A 197 11.94 7.48 -19.14
CA GLN A 197 12.85 6.56 -18.45
C GLN A 197 14.14 7.27 -18.00
N ALA A 198 14.75 8.07 -18.85
CA ALA A 198 15.97 8.81 -18.48
C ALA A 198 15.74 9.73 -17.27
N ILE A 199 14.63 10.48 -17.26
CA ILE A 199 14.26 11.36 -16.15
C ILE A 199 14.04 10.56 -14.87
N VAL A 200 13.21 9.51 -14.93
CA VAL A 200 12.86 8.69 -13.76
C VAL A 200 14.09 7.96 -13.20
N PHE A 201 14.92 7.36 -14.07
CA PHE A 201 16.12 6.65 -13.64
C PHE A 201 17.15 7.58 -12.98
N SER A 202 17.27 8.82 -13.46
CA SER A 202 18.10 9.83 -12.80
C SER A 202 17.59 10.14 -11.39
N ALA A 203 16.27 10.31 -11.24
CA ALA A 203 15.66 10.54 -9.93
C ALA A 203 15.82 9.34 -8.99
N VAL A 204 15.62 8.11 -9.49
CA VAL A 204 15.78 6.88 -8.69
C VAL A 204 17.20 6.75 -8.13
N ARG A 205 18.24 6.99 -8.97
CA ARG A 205 19.63 6.99 -8.48
C ARG A 205 19.84 8.00 -7.36
N ASN A 206 19.35 9.21 -7.53
CA ASN A 206 19.46 10.27 -6.52
C ASN A 206 18.70 9.92 -5.22
N TYR A 207 17.53 9.28 -5.34
CA TYR A 207 16.72 8.84 -4.21
C TYR A 207 17.41 7.72 -3.42
N LEU A 208 18.06 6.78 -4.12
CA LEU A 208 18.86 5.72 -3.50
C LEU A 208 20.06 6.30 -2.73
N GLU A 209 20.81 7.24 -3.33
CA GLU A 209 21.94 7.91 -2.66
C GLU A 209 21.52 8.69 -1.41
N ARG A 210 20.30 9.25 -1.42
CA ARG A 210 19.77 10.05 -0.31
C ARG A 210 18.92 9.25 0.66
N ASN A 211 18.81 7.94 0.49
CA ASN A 211 17.99 7.03 1.31
C ASN A 211 16.51 7.47 1.41
N PHE A 212 15.94 7.95 0.30
CA PHE A 212 14.52 8.26 0.26
C PHE A 212 13.70 6.97 0.17
N SER A 213 12.53 6.98 0.78
CA SER A 213 11.70 5.78 0.91
C SER A 213 10.69 5.58 -0.22
N HIS A 214 10.28 6.66 -0.92
CA HIS A 214 9.20 6.57 -1.90
C HIS A 214 9.33 7.58 -3.03
N LEU A 215 8.93 7.16 -4.26
CA LEU A 215 8.74 8.02 -5.44
C LEU A 215 7.50 7.57 -6.20
N ALA A 216 6.62 8.52 -6.56
CA ALA A 216 5.48 8.27 -7.42
C ALA A 216 5.81 8.59 -8.88
N VAL A 217 5.36 7.72 -9.81
CA VAL A 217 5.49 7.91 -11.27
C VAL A 217 4.14 7.62 -11.93
N ASN A 218 3.50 8.66 -12.44
CA ASN A 218 2.12 8.57 -12.93
C ASN A 218 2.05 8.84 -14.42
N PHE A 219 1.37 7.97 -15.18
CA PHE A 219 1.10 8.14 -16.60
C PHE A 219 -0.38 8.38 -16.84
N GLY A 220 -0.74 9.51 -17.43
CA GLY A 220 -2.12 9.91 -17.67
C GLY A 220 -2.48 9.91 -19.15
N CYS A 221 -3.67 9.38 -19.50
CA CYS A 221 -4.30 9.61 -20.79
C CYS A 221 -5.80 9.93 -20.61
N THR A 222 -6.52 10.19 -21.68
CA THR A 222 -7.94 10.60 -21.59
C THR A 222 -8.81 9.55 -20.89
N GLY A 223 -8.68 8.27 -21.25
CA GLY A 223 -9.51 7.18 -20.74
C GLY A 223 -8.83 6.26 -19.74
N GLY A 224 -7.52 6.35 -19.56
CA GLY A 224 -6.77 5.46 -18.65
C GLY A 224 -6.65 4.00 -19.13
N GLN A 225 -6.92 3.72 -20.42
CA GLN A 225 -7.05 2.35 -20.93
C GLN A 225 -5.90 1.89 -21.82
N HIS A 226 -5.37 2.74 -22.70
CA HIS A 226 -4.37 2.35 -23.70
C HIS A 226 -2.99 2.95 -23.39
N ARG A 227 -2.75 4.21 -23.80
CA ARG A 227 -1.43 4.88 -23.72
C ARG A 227 -0.85 4.90 -22.31
N SER A 228 -1.63 5.35 -21.33
CA SER A 228 -1.17 5.39 -19.93
C SER A 228 -0.83 4.01 -19.37
N VAL A 229 -1.59 2.98 -19.74
CA VAL A 229 -1.35 1.59 -19.34
C VAL A 229 -0.05 1.08 -19.96
N TYR A 230 0.15 1.27 -21.27
CA TYR A 230 1.37 0.89 -21.98
C TYR A 230 2.62 1.52 -21.34
N PHE A 231 2.61 2.84 -21.10
CA PHE A 231 3.78 3.51 -20.53
C PHE A 231 4.02 3.15 -19.06
N ALA A 232 2.97 2.98 -18.27
CA ALA A 232 3.13 2.57 -16.88
C ALA A 232 3.70 1.14 -16.78
N GLN A 233 3.22 0.22 -17.62
CA GLN A 233 3.76 -1.14 -17.69
C GLN A 233 5.24 -1.12 -18.13
N SER A 234 5.54 -0.47 -19.24
CA SER A 234 6.91 -0.35 -19.76
C SER A 234 7.88 0.26 -18.75
N MET A 235 7.46 1.31 -18.03
CA MET A 235 8.27 1.94 -16.98
C MET A 235 8.51 0.98 -15.80
N ALA A 236 7.48 0.28 -15.36
CA ALA A 236 7.61 -0.65 -14.24
C ALA A 236 8.56 -1.80 -14.56
N ASP A 237 8.49 -2.32 -15.78
CA ASP A 237 9.38 -3.41 -16.25
C ASP A 237 10.82 -2.92 -16.38
N ALA A 238 11.05 -1.75 -16.97
CA ALA A 238 12.36 -1.14 -17.07
C ALA A 238 12.98 -0.81 -15.71
N LEU A 239 12.17 -0.38 -14.73
CA LEU A 239 12.63 -0.13 -13.37
C LEU A 239 13.07 -1.42 -12.66
N ARG A 240 12.31 -2.52 -12.81
CA ARG A 240 12.66 -3.83 -12.24
C ARG A 240 13.95 -4.39 -12.83
N GLU A 241 14.15 -4.20 -14.14
CA GLU A 241 15.36 -4.62 -14.84
C GLU A 241 16.59 -3.79 -14.40
N GLN A 242 16.45 -2.47 -14.39
CA GLN A 242 17.56 -1.54 -14.13
C GLN A 242 17.95 -1.45 -12.65
N PHE A 243 17.00 -1.65 -11.73
CA PHE A 243 17.18 -1.46 -10.29
C PHE A 243 16.61 -2.65 -9.49
N PRO A 244 17.31 -3.78 -9.41
CA PRO A 244 16.79 -4.99 -8.73
C PRO A 244 16.59 -4.81 -7.23
N ASP A 245 17.22 -3.80 -6.63
CA ASP A 245 17.18 -3.55 -5.19
C ASP A 245 16.06 -2.58 -4.75
N ILE A 246 15.19 -2.14 -5.66
CA ILE A 246 14.03 -1.31 -5.32
C ILE A 246 12.74 -2.13 -5.30
N ASN A 247 11.69 -1.57 -4.68
CA ASN A 247 10.34 -2.10 -4.78
C ASN A 247 9.56 -1.35 -5.87
N VAL A 248 8.94 -2.07 -6.81
CA VAL A 248 8.11 -1.47 -7.87
C VAL A 248 6.67 -1.95 -7.74
N ILE A 249 5.78 -1.02 -7.39
CA ILE A 249 4.33 -1.25 -7.32
C ILE A 249 3.70 -0.68 -8.59
N LEU A 250 3.08 -1.54 -9.40
CA LEU A 250 2.35 -1.12 -10.60
C LEU A 250 0.84 -1.17 -10.34
N THR A 251 0.15 -0.07 -10.67
CA THR A 251 -1.30 0.03 -10.53
C THR A 251 -1.93 0.63 -11.80
N HIS A 252 -2.91 -0.07 -12.37
CA HIS A 252 -3.74 0.44 -13.45
C HIS A 252 -5.12 0.81 -12.89
N ARG A 253 -5.33 2.12 -12.58
CA ARG A 253 -6.54 2.60 -11.86
C ARG A 253 -7.84 2.32 -12.59
N GLU A 254 -7.80 2.33 -13.91
CA GLU A 254 -9.01 2.23 -14.75
C GLU A 254 -9.22 0.82 -15.31
N GLN A 255 -8.30 -0.12 -15.03
CA GLN A 255 -8.50 -1.50 -15.44
C GLN A 255 -9.43 -2.17 -14.42
N SER A 256 -10.60 -2.60 -14.90
CA SER A 256 -11.55 -3.33 -14.08
C SER A 256 -10.88 -4.62 -13.56
N LYS A 257 -10.99 -4.84 -12.28
CA LYS A 257 -10.69 -6.14 -11.72
C LYS A 257 -11.79 -7.09 -12.21
N HIS A 258 -11.42 -8.03 -13.04
CA HIS A 258 -12.20 -9.23 -13.24
C HIS A 258 -12.00 -10.18 -12.07
#